data_ad6efb356a4009c08112ebf02eecd21c
#
_entry.id   ad6efb356a4009c08112ebf02eecd21c
#
_cell.length_a   1.000
_cell.length_b   1.000
_cell.length_c   1.000
_cell.angle_alpha   90.00
_cell.angle_beta   90.00
_cell.angle_gamma   90.00
#
_symmetry.space_group_name_H-M   'P 1'
#
loop_
_entity.id
_entity.type
_entity.pdbx_description
1 polymer ?
#
loop_
_entity_poly.entity_id
_entity_poly.type
_entity_poly.pdbx_seq_one_letter_code
_entity_poly.pdbx_strand_id
1 'polypeptide(L)'
;MHRFYHPEQISSPCKIILTEEASNHLARVLRLKVQEPVSIFNGDEYDYHGIIQSIDKRKVTINIETKTLNICNPKIHISLLQSVTSKEKIDMIFQKSTELGISSLQLIDSERSNFRIPDHKIDSRLEHLRKVVISACEQSGRSRIPTINNRIISFSDIEKSSENVLKFILDPQAHQSLGKVEFNKIENIMNILLLIGPEGGFTNSEIIIANKLGFQSINLGKRVLRTETASLAMLSAMHMLFGDFV
;
A
#
# COMPACT_ATOMS: atom_id res chain seq x y z
N MET A 1 -8.19 -19.52 -7.47
CA MET A 1 -7.03 -20.25 -6.88
C MET A 1 -6.60 -19.48 -5.64
N HIS A 2 -6.35 -20.17 -4.51
CA HIS A 2 -5.90 -19.52 -3.27
C HIS A 2 -4.46 -19.06 -3.40
N ARG A 3 -4.15 -17.90 -2.81
CA ARG A 3 -2.84 -17.26 -2.87
C ARG A 3 -2.24 -17.14 -1.48
N PHE A 4 -0.92 -17.36 -1.37
CA PHE A 4 -0.19 -17.27 -0.10
C PHE A 4 1.15 -16.57 -0.30
N TYR A 5 1.52 -15.74 0.66
CA TYR A 5 2.82 -15.11 0.70
C TYR A 5 3.90 -16.05 1.26
N HIS A 6 5.07 -16.00 0.65
CA HIS A 6 6.28 -16.68 1.13
C HIS A 6 7.45 -15.69 1.20
N PRO A 7 8.14 -15.56 2.36
CA PRO A 7 9.12 -14.48 2.55
C PRO A 7 10.46 -14.70 1.83
N GLU A 8 10.76 -15.93 1.41
CA GLU A 8 12.04 -16.28 0.80
C GLU A 8 11.95 -16.25 -0.73
N GLN A 9 13.13 -16.18 -1.38
CA GLN A 9 13.21 -16.30 -2.83
C GLN A 9 12.74 -17.67 -3.30
N ILE A 10 11.96 -17.68 -4.38
CA ILE A 10 11.40 -18.90 -4.98
C ILE A 10 12.07 -19.12 -6.33
N SER A 11 12.65 -20.29 -6.51
CA SER A 11 13.01 -20.80 -7.83
C SER A 11 11.86 -21.64 -8.41
N SER A 12 11.85 -21.89 -9.70
CA SER A 12 10.86 -22.78 -10.33
C SER A 12 11.55 -23.67 -11.35
N PRO A 13 11.43 -25.01 -11.20
CA PRO A 13 10.67 -25.77 -10.20
C PRO A 13 11.39 -25.88 -8.85
N CYS A 14 10.64 -25.97 -7.74
CA CYS A 14 11.19 -26.22 -6.40
C CYS A 14 10.12 -26.71 -5.43
N LYS A 15 10.56 -27.11 -4.22
CA LYS A 15 9.66 -27.36 -3.10
C LYS A 15 9.88 -26.30 -2.04
N ILE A 16 8.78 -25.74 -1.52
CA ILE A 16 8.81 -24.77 -0.43
C ILE A 16 7.96 -25.25 0.73
N ILE A 17 8.29 -24.77 1.93
CA ILE A 17 7.47 -24.95 3.12
C ILE A 17 6.86 -23.60 3.47
N LEU A 18 5.54 -23.53 3.54
CA LEU A 18 4.86 -22.32 3.94
C LEU A 18 5.18 -21.93 5.39
N THR A 19 5.10 -20.63 5.69
CA THR A 19 5.17 -20.14 7.07
C THR A 19 4.12 -20.83 7.94
N GLU A 20 4.31 -20.87 9.26
CA GLU A 20 3.34 -21.47 10.17
C GLU A 20 1.97 -20.78 10.07
N GLU A 21 1.94 -19.45 9.88
CA GLU A 21 0.72 -18.66 9.72
C GLU A 21 -0.03 -19.04 8.43
N ALA A 22 0.66 -19.08 7.29
CA ALA A 22 0.10 -19.49 6.00
C ALA A 22 -0.35 -20.98 6.03
N SER A 23 0.44 -21.87 6.65
CA SER A 23 0.08 -23.29 6.82
C SER A 23 -1.19 -23.48 7.64
N ASN A 24 -1.33 -22.75 8.75
CA ASN A 24 -2.53 -22.77 9.58
C ASN A 24 -3.76 -22.21 8.82
N HIS A 25 -3.58 -21.10 8.09
CA HIS A 25 -4.65 -20.53 7.27
C HIS A 25 -5.13 -21.53 6.22
N LEU A 26 -4.19 -22.12 5.46
CA LEU A 26 -4.49 -23.11 4.43
C LEU A 26 -5.22 -24.34 4.99
N ALA A 27 -4.69 -24.94 6.06
CA ALA A 27 -5.18 -26.23 6.55
C ALA A 27 -6.44 -26.10 7.42
N ARG A 28 -6.55 -25.04 8.27
CA ARG A 28 -7.63 -24.93 9.27
C ARG A 28 -8.75 -23.99 8.86
N VAL A 29 -8.41 -22.88 8.20
CA VAL A 29 -9.41 -21.88 7.79
C VAL A 29 -10.00 -22.27 6.43
N LEU A 30 -9.13 -22.43 5.41
CA LEU A 30 -9.55 -22.77 4.05
C LEU A 30 -9.81 -24.27 3.86
N ARG A 31 -9.23 -25.12 4.70
CA ARG A 31 -9.39 -26.60 4.71
C ARG A 31 -9.03 -27.22 3.38
N LEU A 32 -7.99 -26.68 2.72
CA LEU A 32 -7.50 -27.22 1.45
C LEU A 32 -6.86 -28.60 1.68
N LYS A 33 -6.84 -29.40 0.62
CA LYS A 33 -6.36 -30.79 0.63
C LYS A 33 -5.08 -30.95 -0.19
N VAL A 34 -4.39 -32.04 0.03
CA VAL A 34 -3.28 -32.48 -0.79
C VAL A 34 -3.74 -32.61 -2.24
N GLN A 35 -2.89 -32.22 -3.20
CA GLN A 35 -3.11 -32.11 -4.65
C GLN A 35 -3.95 -30.91 -5.10
N GLU A 36 -4.49 -30.07 -4.21
CA GLU A 36 -5.16 -28.85 -4.63
C GLU A 36 -4.15 -27.79 -5.12
N PRO A 37 -4.50 -27.04 -6.19
CA PRO A 37 -3.64 -26.02 -6.75
C PRO A 37 -3.65 -24.74 -5.91
N VAL A 38 -2.46 -24.16 -5.75
CA VAL A 38 -2.25 -22.89 -5.04
C VAL A 38 -1.30 -21.98 -5.82
N SER A 39 -1.39 -20.69 -5.58
CA SER A 39 -0.45 -19.70 -6.07
C SER A 39 0.36 -19.14 -4.91
N ILE A 40 1.65 -18.97 -5.12
CA ILE A 40 2.57 -18.40 -4.12
C ILE A 40 3.19 -17.15 -4.73
N PHE A 41 3.44 -16.13 -3.91
CA PHE A 41 4.20 -14.94 -4.28
C PHE A 41 5.13 -14.54 -3.14
N ASN A 42 6.22 -13.85 -3.46
CA ASN A 42 7.26 -13.48 -2.48
C ASN A 42 7.61 -11.98 -2.49
N GLY A 43 6.83 -11.17 -3.21
CA GLY A 43 7.07 -9.73 -3.33
C GLY A 43 7.81 -9.32 -4.61
N ASP A 44 8.26 -10.27 -5.42
CA ASP A 44 8.76 -10.01 -6.77
C ASP A 44 7.61 -9.77 -7.77
N GLU A 45 7.87 -9.87 -9.05
CA GLU A 45 6.84 -9.62 -10.09
C GLU A 45 6.09 -10.89 -10.53
N TYR A 46 6.33 -12.05 -9.90
CA TYR A 46 5.82 -13.32 -10.37
C TYR A 46 4.81 -13.94 -9.41
N ASP A 47 3.92 -14.73 -9.99
CA ASP A 47 3.11 -15.74 -9.32
C ASP A 47 3.72 -17.12 -9.60
N TYR A 48 3.93 -17.87 -8.55
CA TYR A 48 4.46 -19.23 -8.57
C TYR A 48 3.32 -20.21 -8.36
N HIS A 49 3.08 -21.07 -9.36
CA HIS A 49 1.98 -22.03 -9.34
C HIS A 49 2.46 -23.41 -8.95
N GLY A 50 1.75 -24.05 -8.06
CA GLY A 50 2.07 -25.36 -7.58
C GLY A 50 0.89 -26.06 -6.95
N ILE A 51 1.17 -27.26 -6.46
CA ILE A 51 0.20 -28.12 -5.77
C ILE A 51 0.62 -28.37 -4.32
N ILE A 52 -0.35 -28.58 -3.46
CA ILE A 52 -0.11 -28.99 -2.07
C ILE A 52 0.41 -30.42 -2.09
N GLN A 53 1.68 -30.62 -1.72
CA GLN A 53 2.30 -31.93 -1.66
C GLN A 53 1.99 -32.68 -0.38
N SER A 54 2.07 -32.01 0.78
CA SER A 54 1.76 -32.60 2.09
C SER A 54 1.25 -31.55 3.07
N ILE A 55 0.45 -32.02 4.04
CA ILE A 55 -0.07 -31.22 5.15
C ILE A 55 0.26 -31.97 6.44
N ASP A 56 1.28 -31.51 7.16
CA ASP A 56 1.72 -32.07 8.44
C ASP A 56 1.51 -31.06 9.57
N LYS A 57 0.49 -31.29 10.40
CA LYS A 57 0.14 -30.46 11.58
C LYS A 57 0.22 -28.94 11.35
N ARG A 58 1.46 -28.38 11.30
CA ARG A 58 1.75 -26.95 11.14
C ARG A 58 2.64 -26.63 9.95
N LYS A 59 2.96 -27.63 9.13
CA LYS A 59 3.82 -27.48 7.96
C LYS A 59 3.08 -27.92 6.72
N VAL A 60 2.95 -27.03 5.76
CA VAL A 60 2.42 -27.35 4.46
C VAL A 60 3.55 -27.23 3.42
N THR A 61 3.79 -28.31 2.70
CA THR A 61 4.78 -28.33 1.61
C THR A 61 4.07 -28.14 0.29
N ILE A 62 4.54 -27.17 -0.50
CA ILE A 62 4.06 -26.91 -1.85
C ILE A 62 5.14 -27.33 -2.86
N ASN A 63 4.74 -28.06 -3.88
CA ASN A 63 5.57 -28.34 -5.04
C ASN A 63 5.28 -27.28 -6.10
N ILE A 64 6.22 -26.34 -6.29
CA ILE A 64 6.15 -25.29 -7.30
C ILE A 64 6.55 -25.89 -8.65
N GLU A 65 5.73 -25.71 -9.67
CA GLU A 65 5.91 -26.27 -11.00
C GLU A 65 6.24 -25.20 -12.04
N THR A 66 5.52 -24.07 -12.01
CA THR A 66 5.66 -22.99 -12.98
C THR A 66 5.63 -21.63 -12.32
N LYS A 67 6.04 -20.60 -13.07
CA LYS A 67 5.85 -19.19 -12.68
C LYS A 67 5.31 -18.38 -13.85
N THR A 68 4.49 -17.38 -13.55
CA THR A 68 3.96 -16.42 -14.53
C THR A 68 4.18 -15.00 -14.06
N LEU A 69 4.41 -14.08 -15.00
CA LEU A 69 4.47 -12.67 -14.69
C LEU A 69 3.10 -12.19 -14.20
N ASN A 70 3.07 -11.50 -13.08
CA ASN A 70 1.84 -10.98 -12.51
C ASN A 70 1.47 -9.64 -13.17
N ILE A 71 0.27 -9.55 -13.73
CA ILE A 71 -0.25 -8.38 -14.44
C ILE A 71 -1.03 -7.40 -13.55
N CYS A 72 -1.27 -7.77 -12.27
CA CYS A 72 -2.04 -6.95 -11.33
C CYS A 72 -1.20 -5.85 -10.64
N ASN A 73 0.07 -5.70 -11.03
CA ASN A 73 0.92 -4.64 -10.49
C ASN A 73 0.84 -3.40 -11.38
N PRO A 74 0.41 -2.23 -10.85
CA PRO A 74 0.33 -1.00 -11.63
C PRO A 74 1.70 -0.58 -12.18
N LYS A 75 1.68 0.08 -13.34
CA LYS A 75 2.90 0.63 -13.96
C LYS A 75 3.35 1.94 -13.32
N ILE A 76 2.40 2.74 -12.80
CA ILE A 76 2.70 3.98 -12.08
C ILE A 76 3.05 3.70 -10.63
N HIS A 77 3.96 4.50 -10.08
CA HIS A 77 4.37 4.42 -8.68
C HIS A 77 3.68 5.51 -7.87
N ILE A 78 2.71 5.12 -7.05
CA ILE A 78 2.04 6.04 -6.14
C ILE A 78 2.54 5.77 -4.72
N SER A 79 3.04 6.82 -4.07
CA SER A 79 3.46 6.84 -2.67
C SER A 79 2.48 7.65 -1.84
N LEU A 80 2.07 7.13 -0.70
CA LEU A 80 1.18 7.81 0.24
C LEU A 80 1.92 8.14 1.54
N LEU A 81 2.03 9.43 1.83
CA LEU A 81 2.38 9.98 3.14
C LEU A 81 1.09 10.22 3.92
N GLN A 82 0.77 9.35 4.86
CA GLN A 82 -0.45 9.37 5.64
C GLN A 82 -0.19 9.84 7.06
N SER A 83 -0.85 10.92 7.49
CA SER A 83 -0.79 11.33 8.89
C SER A 83 -1.36 10.27 9.81
N VAL A 84 -0.72 10.10 10.99
CA VAL A 84 -1.19 9.18 12.02
C VAL A 84 -2.61 9.55 12.42
N THR A 85 -3.48 8.56 12.47
CA THR A 85 -4.88 8.64 12.90
C THR A 85 -5.24 7.42 13.75
N SER A 86 -6.51 7.13 14.00
CA SER A 86 -6.90 5.94 14.78
C SER A 86 -6.38 4.65 14.16
N LYS A 87 -6.19 3.64 15.00
CA LYS A 87 -5.64 2.34 14.58
C LYS A 87 -6.47 1.72 13.45
N GLU A 88 -7.78 1.74 13.59
CA GLU A 88 -8.73 1.14 12.66
C GLU A 88 -8.70 1.84 11.29
N LYS A 89 -8.56 3.17 11.28
CA LYS A 89 -8.47 3.94 10.04
C LYS A 89 -7.15 3.69 9.32
N ILE A 90 -6.03 3.63 10.05
CA ILE A 90 -4.72 3.28 9.46
C ILE A 90 -4.78 1.89 8.84
N ASP A 91 -5.33 0.89 9.55
CA ASP A 91 -5.48 -0.46 9.02
C ASP A 91 -6.31 -0.47 7.73
N MET A 92 -7.45 0.24 7.73
CA MET A 92 -8.30 0.39 6.55
C MET A 92 -7.59 1.08 5.39
N ILE A 93 -6.88 2.19 5.65
CA ILE A 93 -6.13 2.92 4.63
C ILE A 93 -5.08 2.02 4.00
N PHE A 94 -4.27 1.32 4.81
CA PHE A 94 -3.21 0.45 4.32
C PHE A 94 -3.77 -0.73 3.52
N GLN A 95 -4.82 -1.37 4.03
CA GLN A 95 -5.51 -2.45 3.33
C GLN A 95 -6.04 -1.98 1.97
N LYS A 96 -6.90 -0.95 1.96
CA LYS A 96 -7.59 -0.52 0.75
C LYS A 96 -6.66 0.19 -0.25
N SER A 97 -5.65 0.92 0.22
CA SER A 97 -4.63 1.47 -0.67
C SER A 97 -3.82 0.36 -1.37
N THR A 98 -3.57 -0.75 -0.68
CA THR A 98 -2.92 -1.93 -1.29
C THR A 98 -3.80 -2.53 -2.39
N GLU A 99 -5.08 -2.75 -2.12
CA GLU A 99 -6.05 -3.23 -3.11
C GLU A 99 -6.14 -2.29 -4.33
N LEU A 100 -6.04 -0.97 -4.10
CA LEU A 100 -6.06 0.07 -5.13
C LEU A 100 -4.70 0.31 -5.83
N GLY A 101 -3.66 -0.48 -5.57
CA GLY A 101 -2.43 -0.40 -6.36
C GLY A 101 -1.34 0.51 -5.80
N ILE A 102 -1.38 0.94 -4.54
CA ILE A 102 -0.30 1.75 -3.93
C ILE A 102 1.07 1.06 -4.04
N SER A 103 2.14 1.83 -4.21
CA SER A 103 3.52 1.31 -4.27
C SER A 103 4.27 1.46 -2.96
N SER A 104 4.03 2.54 -2.21
CA SER A 104 4.63 2.73 -0.90
C SER A 104 3.73 3.50 0.07
N LEU A 105 3.90 3.20 1.34
CA LEU A 105 3.13 3.75 2.47
C LEU A 105 4.08 4.24 3.55
N GLN A 106 3.91 5.48 3.97
CA GLN A 106 4.68 6.12 5.01
C GLN A 106 3.74 6.79 6.02
N LEU A 107 3.87 6.47 7.29
CA LEU A 107 3.22 7.23 8.35
C LEU A 107 4.02 8.49 8.68
N ILE A 108 3.30 9.61 8.85
CA ILE A 108 3.87 10.88 9.25
C ILE A 108 3.20 11.40 10.54
N ASP A 109 3.99 12.01 11.40
CA ASP A 109 3.47 12.77 12.55
C ASP A 109 3.15 14.19 12.10
N SER A 110 1.95 14.68 12.42
CA SER A 110 1.48 16.01 12.05
C SER A 110 0.89 16.71 13.28
N GLU A 111 0.97 18.06 13.32
CA GLU A 111 0.64 18.85 14.49
C GLU A 111 -0.80 18.62 15.00
N ARG A 112 -1.76 18.47 14.09
CA ARG A 112 -3.19 18.31 14.42
C ARG A 112 -3.63 16.86 14.51
N SER A 113 -2.70 15.89 14.54
CA SER A 113 -3.06 14.52 14.85
C SER A 113 -3.44 14.38 16.32
N ASN A 114 -4.65 13.87 16.56
CA ASN A 114 -5.11 13.50 17.91
C ASN A 114 -4.56 12.15 18.38
N PHE A 115 -3.86 11.44 17.51
CA PHE A 115 -3.34 10.11 17.75
C PHE A 115 -1.81 10.13 17.65
N ARG A 116 -1.17 9.40 18.55
CA ARG A 116 0.28 9.18 18.53
C ARG A 116 0.57 7.72 18.79
N ILE A 117 1.56 7.20 18.11
CA ILE A 117 2.06 5.84 18.35
C ILE A 117 3.29 5.98 19.25
N PRO A 118 3.25 5.49 20.50
CA PRO A 118 4.40 5.52 21.39
C PRO A 118 5.62 4.80 20.76
N ASP A 119 6.81 5.32 20.96
CA ASP A 119 8.04 4.84 20.34
C ASP A 119 8.24 3.32 20.54
N HIS A 120 8.00 2.82 21.76
CA HIS A 120 8.12 1.40 22.08
C HIS A 120 7.09 0.51 21.37
N LYS A 121 6.08 1.08 20.69
CA LYS A 121 5.04 0.36 19.93
C LYS A 121 5.18 0.53 18.42
N ILE A 122 6.11 1.36 17.94
CA ILE A 122 6.26 1.63 16.50
C ILE A 122 6.56 0.34 15.74
N ASP A 123 7.55 -0.43 16.16
CA ASP A 123 7.95 -1.66 15.46
C ASP A 123 6.81 -2.68 15.40
N SER A 124 6.14 -2.92 16.52
CA SER A 124 5.00 -3.85 16.57
C SER A 124 3.82 -3.37 15.72
N ARG A 125 3.63 -2.05 15.63
CA ARG A 125 2.59 -1.45 14.81
C ARG A 125 2.91 -1.60 13.32
N LEU A 126 4.13 -1.32 12.91
CA LEU A 126 4.58 -1.46 11.53
C LEU A 126 4.56 -2.92 11.09
N GLU A 127 4.93 -3.85 11.98
CA GLU A 127 4.83 -5.28 11.70
C GLU A 127 3.38 -5.72 11.47
N HIS A 128 2.44 -5.24 12.30
CA HIS A 128 1.01 -5.46 12.07
C HIS A 128 0.56 -4.93 10.70
N LEU A 129 0.98 -3.71 10.33
CA LEU A 129 0.61 -3.12 9.04
C LEU A 129 1.19 -3.89 7.85
N ARG A 130 2.40 -4.47 7.97
CA ARG A 130 2.94 -5.38 6.94
C ARG A 130 2.04 -6.59 6.73
N LYS A 131 1.54 -7.19 7.81
CA LYS A 131 0.58 -8.31 7.71
C LYS A 131 -0.73 -7.90 7.04
N VAL A 132 -1.26 -6.72 7.36
CA VAL A 132 -2.45 -6.16 6.70
C VAL A 132 -2.21 -6.01 5.19
N VAL A 133 -1.07 -5.46 4.79
CA VAL A 133 -0.68 -5.26 3.38
C VAL A 133 -0.48 -6.59 2.66
N ILE A 134 0.19 -7.56 3.29
CA ILE A 134 0.37 -8.91 2.72
C ILE A 134 -0.98 -9.58 2.48
N SER A 135 -1.86 -9.56 3.47
CA SER A 135 -3.22 -10.13 3.33
C SER A 135 -4.03 -9.43 2.23
N ALA A 136 -3.87 -8.11 2.08
CA ALA A 136 -4.48 -7.38 0.98
C ALA A 136 -3.91 -7.79 -0.40
N CYS A 137 -2.60 -8.07 -0.50
CA CYS A 137 -1.97 -8.60 -1.70
C CYS A 137 -2.47 -10.02 -2.03
N GLU A 138 -2.64 -10.89 -1.02
CA GLU A 138 -3.22 -12.22 -1.20
C GLU A 138 -4.61 -12.13 -1.83
N GLN A 139 -5.45 -11.25 -1.31
CA GLN A 139 -6.84 -11.08 -1.75
C GLN A 139 -6.96 -10.37 -3.10
N SER A 140 -6.18 -9.30 -3.33
CA SER A 140 -6.29 -8.48 -4.55
C SER A 140 -5.54 -9.03 -5.76
N GLY A 141 -4.79 -10.11 -5.59
CA GLY A 141 -4.03 -10.73 -6.69
C GLY A 141 -2.67 -10.09 -6.96
N ARG A 142 -2.23 -9.12 -6.17
CA ARG A 142 -0.93 -8.46 -6.35
C ARG A 142 0.22 -9.37 -5.89
N SER A 143 1.29 -9.45 -6.67
CA SER A 143 2.52 -10.14 -6.26
C SER A 143 3.55 -9.17 -5.66
N ARG A 144 3.57 -7.89 -6.10
CA ARG A 144 4.46 -6.88 -5.55
C ARG A 144 3.85 -6.29 -4.27
N ILE A 145 4.57 -6.45 -3.14
CA ILE A 145 4.15 -5.92 -1.85
C ILE A 145 4.53 -4.44 -1.77
N PRO A 146 3.58 -3.54 -1.44
CA PRO A 146 3.90 -2.14 -1.17
C PRO A 146 4.96 -1.98 -0.07
N THR A 147 5.90 -1.09 -0.29
CA THR A 147 6.93 -0.77 0.72
C THR A 147 6.29 -0.02 1.88
N ILE A 148 6.56 -0.45 3.10
CA ILE A 148 6.23 0.27 4.33
C ILE A 148 7.53 0.70 4.98
N ASN A 149 7.71 2.00 5.18
CA ASN A 149 8.89 2.53 5.86
C ASN A 149 8.95 2.09 7.32
N ASN A 150 10.17 1.89 7.82
CA ASN A 150 10.42 1.35 9.16
C ASN A 150 10.27 2.37 10.29
N ARG A 151 9.90 3.61 9.99
CA ARG A 151 9.75 4.68 10.98
C ARG A 151 8.56 5.57 10.66
N ILE A 152 8.04 6.24 11.68
CA ILE A 152 7.16 7.38 11.51
C ILE A 152 8.05 8.61 11.37
N ILE A 153 7.87 9.39 10.33
CA ILE A 153 8.67 10.60 10.09
C ILE A 153 7.90 11.83 10.55
N SER A 154 8.64 12.87 10.96
CA SER A 154 8.05 14.18 11.18
C SER A 154 7.81 14.89 9.85
N PHE A 155 6.99 15.92 9.86
CA PHE A 155 6.72 16.72 8.67
C PHE A 155 7.99 17.38 8.10
N SER A 156 8.94 17.75 8.96
CA SER A 156 10.23 18.33 8.59
C SER A 156 11.18 17.33 7.91
N ASP A 157 10.95 16.03 8.09
CA ASP A 157 11.79 14.97 7.54
C ASP A 157 11.32 14.51 6.14
N ILE A 158 10.27 15.16 5.60
CA ILE A 158 9.84 14.91 4.22
C ILE A 158 10.92 15.44 3.29
N GLU A 159 11.61 14.54 2.63
CA GLU A 159 12.72 14.88 1.73
C GLU A 159 12.21 15.55 0.45
N LYS A 160 13.05 16.46 -0.09
CA LYS A 160 12.84 17.02 -1.40
C LYS A 160 13.08 15.91 -2.43
N SER A 161 12.02 15.35 -2.99
CA SER A 161 12.15 14.30 -4.01
C SER A 161 12.69 14.86 -5.33
N SER A 162 13.19 13.95 -6.20
CA SER A 162 13.71 14.26 -7.53
C SER A 162 12.69 15.01 -8.41
N GLU A 163 13.16 15.61 -9.49
CA GLU A 163 12.37 16.42 -10.42
C GLU A 163 11.30 15.54 -11.04
N ASN A 164 10.79 14.87 -11.46
CA ASN A 164 9.77 14.07 -12.14
C ASN A 164 8.78 13.34 -11.19
N VAL A 165 8.43 13.95 -10.06
CA VAL A 165 7.41 13.43 -9.16
C VAL A 165 6.25 14.41 -9.07
N LEU A 166 5.05 13.96 -9.39
CA LEU A 166 3.83 14.73 -9.20
C LEU A 166 3.42 14.67 -7.73
N LYS A 167 3.33 15.81 -7.06
CA LYS A 167 3.11 15.88 -5.61
C LYS A 167 1.85 16.62 -5.25
N PHE A 168 0.97 16.01 -4.49
CA PHE A 168 -0.24 16.64 -3.99
C PHE A 168 -0.36 16.56 -2.48
N ILE A 169 -0.74 17.68 -1.86
CA ILE A 169 -1.24 17.75 -0.49
C ILE A 169 -2.74 18.00 -0.53
N LEU A 170 -3.51 17.16 0.16
CA LEU A 170 -4.95 17.38 0.27
C LEU A 170 -5.26 18.40 1.36
N ASP A 171 -5.82 19.52 0.93
CA ASP A 171 -6.28 20.59 1.77
C ASP A 171 -7.73 20.96 1.38
N PRO A 172 -8.73 20.74 2.26
CA PRO A 172 -10.12 21.09 1.98
C PRO A 172 -10.31 22.59 1.68
N GLN A 173 -9.37 23.44 2.10
CA GLN A 173 -9.41 24.91 1.87
C GLN A 173 -8.62 25.34 0.64
N ALA A 174 -7.98 24.45 -0.08
CA ALA A 174 -7.25 24.78 -1.28
C ALA A 174 -8.18 25.42 -2.34
N HIS A 175 -7.68 26.45 -3.03
CA HIS A 175 -8.42 27.11 -4.10
C HIS A 175 -8.58 26.24 -5.35
N GLN A 176 -7.64 25.33 -5.58
CA GLN A 176 -7.63 24.44 -6.75
C GLN A 176 -8.25 23.09 -6.40
N SER A 177 -9.23 22.67 -7.19
CA SER A 177 -9.75 21.30 -7.12
C SER A 177 -9.00 20.37 -8.08
N LEU A 178 -8.94 19.09 -7.75
CA LEU A 178 -8.26 18.08 -8.58
C LEU A 178 -8.73 18.13 -10.05
N GLY A 179 -10.03 18.27 -10.31
CA GLY A 179 -10.58 18.31 -11.67
C GLY A 179 -10.22 19.57 -12.47
N LYS A 180 -9.54 20.56 -11.86
CA LYS A 180 -9.04 21.76 -12.54
C LYS A 180 -7.54 21.75 -12.77
N VAL A 181 -6.86 20.67 -12.38
CA VAL A 181 -5.43 20.49 -12.67
C VAL A 181 -5.28 20.13 -14.14
N GLU A 182 -4.41 20.86 -14.84
CA GLU A 182 -4.16 20.65 -16.27
C GLU A 182 -3.18 19.50 -16.50
N PHE A 183 -3.65 18.28 -16.39
CA PHE A 183 -2.83 17.07 -16.52
C PHE A 183 -2.27 16.84 -17.92
N ASN A 184 -2.92 17.37 -18.97
CA ASN A 184 -2.50 17.23 -20.38
C ASN A 184 -1.13 17.89 -20.68
N LYS A 185 -0.65 18.75 -19.77
CA LYS A 185 0.68 19.39 -19.88
C LYS A 185 1.79 18.59 -19.21
N ILE A 186 1.45 17.49 -18.57
CA ILE A 186 2.40 16.68 -17.81
C ILE A 186 2.59 15.35 -18.55
N GLU A 187 3.73 15.22 -19.22
CA GLU A 187 4.08 14.01 -19.95
C GLU A 187 4.86 13.02 -19.07
N ASN A 188 4.68 11.73 -19.32
CA ASN A 188 5.47 10.64 -18.71
C ASN A 188 5.47 10.61 -17.19
N ILE A 189 4.31 10.81 -16.54
CA ILE A 189 4.18 10.66 -15.09
C ILE A 189 4.33 9.18 -14.73
N MET A 190 5.39 8.85 -14.03
CA MET A 190 5.62 7.52 -13.49
C MET A 190 5.56 7.51 -11.96
N ASN A 191 5.73 8.66 -11.30
CA ASN A 191 5.82 8.77 -9.86
C ASN A 191 4.87 9.83 -9.31
N ILE A 192 4.06 9.47 -8.34
CA ILE A 192 3.09 10.36 -7.68
C ILE A 192 3.29 10.25 -6.17
N LEU A 193 3.33 11.39 -5.48
CA LEU A 193 3.44 11.46 -4.04
C LEU A 193 2.23 12.18 -3.46
N LEU A 194 1.47 11.50 -2.63
CA LEU A 194 0.26 11.99 -1.99
C LEU A 194 0.52 12.26 -0.52
N LEU A 195 0.12 13.41 -0.02
CA LEU A 195 0.23 13.82 1.37
C LEU A 195 -1.17 14.08 1.94
N ILE A 196 -1.59 13.24 2.89
CA ILE A 196 -2.95 13.24 3.45
C ILE A 196 -2.91 13.46 4.95
N GLY A 197 -3.65 14.48 5.39
CA GLY A 197 -3.71 14.91 6.78
C GLY A 197 -4.56 14.04 7.70
N PRO A 198 -4.47 14.31 9.03
CA PRO A 198 -5.37 13.71 10.01
C PRO A 198 -6.77 14.36 9.93
N GLU A 199 -7.67 13.98 10.81
CA GLU A 199 -9.03 14.53 10.87
C GLU A 199 -9.07 16.06 11.09
N GLY A 200 -8.07 16.60 11.80
CA GLY A 200 -7.91 18.04 12.01
C GLY A 200 -7.29 18.79 10.82
N GLY A 201 -6.93 18.08 9.74
CA GLY A 201 -6.21 18.64 8.61
C GLY A 201 -4.78 19.03 8.95
N PHE A 202 -4.12 19.70 8.03
CA PHE A 202 -2.80 20.29 8.24
C PHE A 202 -2.88 21.70 8.79
N THR A 203 -1.84 22.16 9.50
CA THR A 203 -1.69 23.56 9.86
C THR A 203 -1.22 24.39 8.66
N ASN A 204 -1.38 25.72 8.74
CA ASN A 204 -0.89 26.61 7.68
C ASN A 204 0.64 26.50 7.52
N SER A 205 1.37 26.30 8.61
CA SER A 205 2.83 26.08 8.61
C SER A 205 3.19 24.80 7.86
N GLU A 206 2.49 23.70 8.10
CA GLU A 206 2.70 22.43 7.39
C GLU A 206 2.41 22.56 5.90
N ILE A 207 1.33 23.25 5.52
CA ILE A 207 0.98 23.51 4.11
C ILE A 207 2.06 24.35 3.42
N ILE A 208 2.58 25.39 4.08
CA ILE A 208 3.67 26.22 3.56
C ILE A 208 4.94 25.39 3.35
N ILE A 209 5.29 24.53 4.30
CA ILE A 209 6.44 23.62 4.17
C ILE A 209 6.23 22.66 2.98
N ALA A 210 5.08 22.03 2.89
CA ALA A 210 4.76 21.13 1.78
C ALA A 210 4.86 21.83 0.42
N ASN A 211 4.33 23.04 0.31
CA ASN A 211 4.42 23.83 -0.94
C ASN A 211 5.88 24.16 -1.30
N LYS A 212 6.76 24.47 -0.31
CA LYS A 212 8.21 24.65 -0.55
C LYS A 212 8.90 23.37 -1.02
N LEU A 213 8.39 22.20 -0.64
CA LEU A 213 8.85 20.89 -1.09
C LEU A 213 8.27 20.50 -2.47
N GLY A 214 7.46 21.36 -3.07
CA GLY A 214 6.88 21.17 -4.40
C GLY A 214 5.53 20.45 -4.40
N PHE A 215 4.87 20.29 -3.27
CA PHE A 215 3.51 19.79 -3.23
C PHE A 215 2.53 20.89 -3.70
N GLN A 216 1.58 20.48 -4.52
CA GLN A 216 0.47 21.30 -4.93
C GLN A 216 -0.72 21.05 -3.99
N SER A 217 -1.22 22.13 -3.36
CA SER A 217 -2.41 22.05 -2.51
C SER A 217 -3.66 21.92 -3.37
N ILE A 218 -4.43 20.86 -3.17
CA ILE A 218 -5.66 20.57 -3.91
C ILE A 218 -6.78 20.12 -2.98
N ASN A 219 -8.03 20.34 -3.41
CA ASN A 219 -9.21 19.78 -2.79
C ASN A 219 -9.91 18.75 -3.70
N LEU A 220 -10.71 17.86 -3.10
CA LEU A 220 -11.51 16.85 -3.79
C LEU A 220 -12.99 17.26 -3.93
N GLY A 221 -13.25 18.55 -4.12
CA GLY A 221 -14.58 19.11 -4.25
C GLY A 221 -15.11 19.77 -2.97
N LYS A 222 -16.39 20.12 -2.95
CA LYS A 222 -17.00 20.96 -1.92
C LYS A 222 -17.22 20.27 -0.56
N ARG A 223 -17.18 18.96 -0.52
CA ARG A 223 -17.39 18.18 0.72
C ARG A 223 -16.07 17.95 1.45
N VAL A 224 -16.08 18.06 2.77
CA VAL A 224 -14.98 17.60 3.60
C VAL A 224 -15.06 16.07 3.69
N LEU A 225 -14.03 15.39 3.22
CA LEU A 225 -13.90 13.95 3.31
C LEU A 225 -13.16 13.56 4.59
N ARG A 226 -13.51 12.42 5.15
CA ARG A 226 -12.70 11.81 6.22
C ARG A 226 -11.34 11.39 5.66
N THR A 227 -10.32 11.33 6.52
CA THR A 227 -8.94 11.05 6.08
C THR A 227 -8.83 9.73 5.28
N GLU A 228 -9.49 8.68 5.73
CA GLU A 228 -9.55 7.40 5.03
C GLU A 228 -10.24 7.51 3.66
N THR A 229 -11.32 8.26 3.58
CA THR A 229 -12.03 8.49 2.32
C THR A 229 -11.20 9.34 1.36
N ALA A 230 -10.52 10.35 1.87
CA ALA A 230 -9.67 11.24 1.08
C ALA A 230 -8.51 10.48 0.44
N SER A 231 -7.85 9.62 1.19
CA SER A 231 -6.74 8.78 0.72
C SER A 231 -7.19 7.86 -0.43
N LEU A 232 -8.29 7.14 -0.25
CA LEU A 232 -8.79 6.19 -1.24
C LEU A 232 -9.34 6.89 -2.49
N ALA A 233 -10.06 8.01 -2.32
CA ALA A 233 -10.59 8.80 -3.43
C ALA A 233 -9.46 9.38 -4.28
N MET A 234 -8.41 9.92 -3.64
CA MET A 234 -7.27 10.47 -4.35
C MET A 234 -6.49 9.39 -5.10
N LEU A 235 -6.24 8.25 -4.45
CA LEU A 235 -5.55 7.12 -5.08
C LEU A 235 -6.32 6.59 -6.29
N SER A 236 -7.64 6.41 -6.18
CA SER A 236 -8.50 6.01 -7.29
C SER A 236 -8.48 7.03 -8.44
N ALA A 237 -8.52 8.33 -8.13
CA ALA A 237 -8.42 9.36 -9.14
C ALA A 237 -7.07 9.33 -9.89
N MET A 238 -5.96 9.06 -9.20
CA MET A 238 -4.65 8.92 -9.86
C MET A 238 -4.60 7.70 -10.78
N HIS A 239 -5.21 6.57 -10.39
CA HIS A 239 -5.31 5.40 -11.27
C HIS A 239 -6.24 5.61 -12.47
N MET A 240 -7.29 6.42 -12.34
CA MET A 240 -8.12 6.83 -13.48
C MET A 240 -7.39 7.75 -14.46
N LEU A 241 -6.49 8.60 -13.96
CA LEU A 241 -5.79 9.59 -14.81
C LEU A 241 -4.51 9.04 -15.44
N PHE A 242 -3.78 8.18 -14.75
CA PHE A 242 -2.42 7.77 -15.12
C PHE A 242 -2.16 6.27 -15.00
N GLY A 243 -3.04 5.53 -14.36
CA GLY A 243 -2.85 4.11 -14.01
C GLY A 243 -3.62 3.13 -14.88
N ASP A 244 -4.18 2.14 -14.25
CA ASP A 244 -4.76 0.94 -14.87
C ASP A 244 -6.29 0.83 -14.70
N PHE A 245 -6.97 1.90 -14.26
CA PHE A 245 -8.43 1.95 -14.17
C PHE A 245 -9.10 2.43 -15.49
N VAL A 246 -8.45 2.18 -16.62
CA VAL A 246 -8.90 2.56 -17.98
C VAL A 246 -9.20 1.33 -18.83
#